data_676092b76ea74dd48e0baa6c98b6869a
#
_entry.id   676092b76ea74dd48e0baa6c98b6869a
#
_cell.length_a   1.000
_cell.length_b   1.000
_cell.length_c   1.000
_cell.angle_alpha   90.00
_cell.angle_beta   90.00
_cell.angle_gamma   90.00
#
_symmetry.space_group_name_H-M   'P 1'
#
loop_
_entity.id
_entity.type
_entity.pdbx_description
1 polymer ?
#
loop_
_entity_poly.entity_id
_entity_poly.type
_entity_poly.pdbx_seq_one_letter_code
_entity_poly.pdbx_strand_id
1 'polypeptide(L)'
;MGYSTEKLSEEKVFKDPVHRYVHVRDKVIWDLIGTREFQRLRRIRQLGTTFLTFHGAEHSRLNHSLGVYEIVRRIIDDVFASRPEWDSQERLLSLCAALLHDLGHGPFSHSFEKVFDLDHEHFTRQIILGDTEVNRVLRKVDTLFPKKVAEVIAKTYENKLVVSLISSQIDADRMDYLQRDAYFTGVSYGHFDMERILRVMRPREDQVVIKHSGMHAVEDYIMSRYQMYWQVYFHPVTRSAEVILTKILHRAKRLYESGYQFKHDPHHFYSLFQGDVTLADYLKMDESVMLYYFQTWEEEDDSILSDLCDRFVNRNLFKYTEFHPSNDQMNKLVELNSLFKKAGIDPEYYLVVDSSSDLPYDFYRPGEEEERLPIHLLKNSGDIRELSRESEIVDAISGKRRTDHKLYFPEDLLREGTSKKNIKRQIRKLLELE
;
A
#
# COMPACT_ATOMS: atom_id res chain seq x y z
N MET A 1 -20.25 6.24 33.72
CA MET A 1 -19.34 6.59 32.60
C MET A 1 -19.90 5.93 31.36
N GLY A 2 -19.95 6.64 30.23
CA GLY A 2 -20.44 6.08 28.97
C GLY A 2 -19.36 5.22 28.30
N TYR A 3 -19.76 4.35 27.37
CA TYR A 3 -18.85 3.47 26.63
C TYR A 3 -17.67 4.21 25.94
N SER A 4 -17.89 5.44 25.50
CA SER A 4 -16.86 6.32 24.91
C SER A 4 -15.69 6.67 25.83
N THR A 5 -15.91 6.65 27.14
CA THR A 5 -14.88 6.98 28.15
C THR A 5 -14.45 5.78 28.96
N GLU A 6 -14.99 4.59 28.64
CA GLU A 6 -14.67 3.35 29.34
C GLU A 6 -13.21 2.92 29.07
N LYS A 7 -12.48 2.67 30.14
CA LYS A 7 -11.11 2.13 30.07
C LYS A 7 -11.12 0.66 30.45
N LEU A 8 -10.17 -0.09 29.93
CA LEU A 8 -9.94 -1.46 30.38
C LEU A 8 -9.50 -1.47 31.84
N SER A 9 -9.89 -2.50 32.59
CA SER A 9 -9.47 -2.69 33.98
C SER A 9 -7.95 -2.87 34.12
N GLU A 10 -7.33 -3.36 33.04
CA GLU A 10 -5.90 -3.54 32.91
C GLU A 10 -5.48 -3.15 31.51
N GLU A 11 -4.40 -2.36 31.37
CA GLU A 11 -3.83 -2.01 30.08
C GLU A 11 -3.42 -3.28 29.30
N LYS A 12 -3.82 -3.37 28.04
CA LYS A 12 -3.34 -4.41 27.13
C LYS A 12 -2.20 -3.87 26.29
N VAL A 13 -1.19 -4.71 26.08
CA VAL A 13 -0.02 -4.34 25.28
C VAL A 13 0.25 -5.41 24.22
N PHE A 14 0.61 -4.95 23.03
CA PHE A 14 1.12 -5.82 21.97
C PHE A 14 2.62 -5.55 21.80
N LYS A 15 3.42 -6.61 21.79
CA LYS A 15 4.83 -6.46 21.48
C LYS A 15 4.99 -6.20 19.97
N ASP A 16 5.74 -5.16 19.62
CA ASP A 16 5.94 -4.72 18.25
C ASP A 16 7.43 -4.44 17.97
N PRO A 17 7.99 -4.91 16.84
CA PRO A 17 9.42 -4.75 16.57
C PRO A 17 9.83 -3.30 16.28
N VAL A 18 8.90 -2.44 15.82
CA VAL A 18 9.14 -1.03 15.52
C VAL A 18 8.90 -0.15 16.74
N HIS A 19 7.72 -0.27 17.35
CA HIS A 19 7.28 0.57 18.48
C HIS A 19 7.64 0.00 19.85
N ARG A 20 8.25 -1.19 19.91
CA ARG A 20 8.47 -1.98 21.13
C ARG A 20 7.16 -2.49 21.73
N TYR A 21 6.23 -1.61 22.07
CA TYR A 21 4.91 -1.92 22.61
C TYR A 21 3.87 -0.99 22.02
N VAL A 22 2.71 -1.57 21.66
CA VAL A 22 1.48 -0.85 21.33
C VAL A 22 0.57 -0.92 22.54
N HIS A 23 0.15 0.21 23.07
CA HIS A 23 -0.59 0.34 24.32
C HIS A 23 -2.08 0.56 24.08
N VAL A 24 -2.92 -0.31 24.62
CA VAL A 24 -4.38 -0.21 24.51
C VAL A 24 -5.02 -0.08 25.88
N ARG A 25 -5.64 1.07 26.14
CA ARG A 25 -6.36 1.40 27.38
C ARG A 25 -7.85 1.60 27.16
N ASP A 26 -8.25 2.02 25.96
CA ASP A 26 -9.63 2.33 25.63
C ASP A 26 -10.40 1.06 25.27
N LYS A 27 -11.55 0.85 25.94
CA LYS A 27 -12.42 -0.31 25.69
C LYS A 27 -12.87 -0.39 24.24
N VAL A 28 -13.21 0.76 23.65
CA VAL A 28 -13.63 0.87 22.22
C VAL A 28 -12.53 0.34 21.30
N ILE A 29 -11.28 0.75 21.50
CA ILE A 29 -10.13 0.29 20.68
C ILE A 29 -9.93 -1.23 20.82
N TRP A 30 -10.00 -1.73 22.06
CA TRP A 30 -9.88 -3.17 22.29
C TRP A 30 -10.97 -3.98 21.59
N ASP A 31 -12.22 -3.51 21.66
CA ASP A 31 -13.35 -4.17 21.02
C ASP A 31 -13.24 -4.11 19.47
N LEU A 32 -12.74 -2.99 18.92
CA LEU A 32 -12.48 -2.88 17.48
C LEU A 32 -11.39 -3.85 17.00
N ILE A 33 -10.30 -3.99 17.75
CA ILE A 33 -9.24 -4.97 17.46
C ILE A 33 -9.81 -6.39 17.42
N GLY A 34 -10.81 -6.71 18.26
CA GLY A 34 -11.45 -8.02 18.31
C GLY A 34 -12.41 -8.34 17.15
N THR A 35 -12.80 -7.36 16.34
CA THR A 35 -13.74 -7.56 15.23
C THR A 35 -13.17 -8.45 14.12
N ARG A 36 -14.07 -9.22 13.45
CA ARG A 36 -13.63 -10.10 12.34
C ARG A 36 -13.01 -9.33 11.18
N GLU A 37 -13.53 -8.16 10.89
CA GLU A 37 -13.04 -7.30 9.82
C GLU A 37 -11.60 -6.83 10.12
N PHE A 38 -11.31 -6.43 11.35
CA PHE A 38 -9.96 -6.06 11.75
C PHE A 38 -9.02 -7.28 11.79
N GLN A 39 -9.48 -8.43 12.31
CA GLN A 39 -8.70 -9.65 12.36
C GLN A 39 -8.37 -10.22 10.96
N ARG A 40 -9.17 -9.89 9.93
CA ARG A 40 -8.88 -10.23 8.52
C ARG A 40 -7.54 -9.66 8.06
N LEU A 41 -7.14 -8.49 8.55
CA LEU A 41 -5.87 -7.84 8.20
C LEU A 41 -4.62 -8.67 8.55
N ARG A 42 -4.74 -9.69 9.42
CA ARG A 42 -3.64 -10.67 9.68
C ARG A 42 -3.26 -11.48 8.45
N ARG A 43 -4.20 -11.66 7.53
CA ARG A 43 -4.05 -12.48 6.33
C ARG A 43 -3.86 -11.65 5.06
N ILE A 44 -3.53 -10.37 5.23
CA ILE A 44 -3.20 -9.43 4.15
C ILE A 44 -1.84 -8.81 4.46
N ARG A 45 -0.85 -9.10 3.62
CA ARG A 45 0.48 -8.52 3.77
C ARG A 45 0.48 -7.04 3.46
N GLN A 46 1.29 -6.29 4.21
CA GLN A 46 1.48 -4.85 3.97
C GLN A 46 2.09 -4.58 2.59
N LEU A 47 3.09 -5.36 2.21
CA LEU A 47 3.86 -5.15 0.98
C LEU A 47 3.47 -6.12 -0.17
N GLY A 48 2.30 -6.73 -0.11
CA GLY A 48 1.78 -7.59 -1.19
C GLY A 48 2.78 -8.66 -1.63
N THR A 49 3.32 -8.55 -2.85
CA THR A 49 4.24 -9.54 -3.46
C THR A 49 5.71 -9.37 -3.06
N THR A 50 6.05 -8.35 -2.30
CA THR A 50 7.44 -7.97 -1.98
C THR A 50 8.22 -9.07 -1.25
N PHE A 51 7.54 -9.97 -0.53
CA PHE A 51 8.18 -11.13 0.13
C PHE A 51 8.89 -12.06 -0.86
N LEU A 52 8.51 -12.06 -2.14
CA LEU A 52 9.21 -12.80 -3.19
C LEU A 52 10.58 -12.19 -3.54
N THR A 53 10.85 -10.97 -3.10
CA THR A 53 12.12 -10.25 -3.30
C THR A 53 12.88 -10.10 -1.98
N PHE A 54 12.21 -9.60 -0.97
CA PHE A 54 12.72 -9.39 0.39
C PHE A 54 12.05 -10.40 1.33
N HIS A 55 12.72 -11.50 1.61
CA HIS A 55 12.13 -12.67 2.28
C HIS A 55 11.55 -12.40 3.67
N GLY A 56 12.01 -11.36 4.36
CA GLY A 56 11.45 -10.94 5.64
C GLY A 56 10.17 -10.11 5.55
N ALA A 57 9.76 -9.68 4.36
CA ALA A 57 8.61 -8.78 4.13
C ALA A 57 7.25 -9.52 4.25
N GLU A 58 7.05 -10.23 5.38
CA GLU A 58 5.87 -11.04 5.67
C GLU A 58 4.89 -10.39 6.66
N HIS A 59 5.17 -9.16 7.10
CA HIS A 59 4.32 -8.45 8.04
C HIS A 59 2.97 -8.08 7.43
N SER A 60 1.96 -8.12 8.27
CA SER A 60 0.57 -7.91 7.86
C SER A 60 0.11 -6.46 8.05
N ARG A 61 -0.97 -6.10 7.38
CA ARG A 61 -1.66 -4.81 7.58
C ARG A 61 -2.17 -4.63 9.01
N LEU A 62 -2.46 -5.71 9.73
CA LEU A 62 -2.80 -5.62 11.15
C LEU A 62 -1.63 -5.04 11.98
N ASN A 63 -0.39 -5.45 11.71
CA ASN A 63 0.79 -4.89 12.40
C ASN A 63 0.93 -3.39 12.12
N HIS A 64 0.74 -3.00 10.86
CA HIS A 64 0.76 -1.61 10.43
C HIS A 64 -0.35 -0.78 11.10
N SER A 65 -1.60 -1.21 11.03
CA SER A 65 -2.74 -0.50 11.64
C SER A 65 -2.57 -0.29 13.15
N LEU A 66 -2.00 -1.28 13.86
CA LEU A 66 -1.64 -1.15 15.26
C LEU A 66 -0.52 -0.12 15.48
N GLY A 67 0.46 -0.06 14.59
CA GLY A 67 1.55 0.90 14.65
C GLY A 67 1.07 2.34 14.39
N VAL A 68 0.22 2.54 13.39
CA VAL A 68 -0.40 3.84 13.09
C VAL A 68 -1.22 4.33 14.29
N TYR A 69 -2.03 3.44 14.86
CA TYR A 69 -2.75 3.74 16.10
C TYR A 69 -1.79 4.18 17.23
N GLU A 70 -0.68 3.46 17.47
CA GLU A 70 0.28 3.80 18.52
C GLU A 70 0.96 5.15 18.29
N ILE A 71 1.32 5.49 17.04
CA ILE A 71 1.88 6.80 16.71
C ILE A 71 0.87 7.91 17.03
N VAL A 72 -0.39 7.77 16.57
CA VAL A 72 -1.44 8.77 16.84
C VAL A 72 -1.70 8.88 18.34
N ARG A 73 -1.76 7.77 19.07
CA ARG A 73 -1.88 7.78 20.55
C ARG A 73 -0.76 8.59 21.19
N ARG A 74 0.48 8.37 20.80
CA ARG A 74 1.65 9.09 21.32
C ARG A 74 1.62 10.57 20.97
N ILE A 75 1.23 10.93 19.74
CA ILE A 75 1.08 12.33 19.35
C ILE A 75 0.05 13.02 20.25
N ILE A 76 -1.11 12.40 20.45
CA ILE A 76 -2.20 13.00 21.22
C ILE A 76 -1.90 13.00 22.72
N ASP A 77 -1.61 11.83 23.28
CA ASP A 77 -1.52 11.65 24.75
C ASP A 77 -0.20 12.21 25.31
N ASP A 78 0.92 12.12 24.55
CA ASP A 78 2.24 12.49 25.07
C ASP A 78 2.69 13.89 24.57
N VAL A 79 2.27 14.32 23.36
CA VAL A 79 2.74 15.57 22.76
C VAL A 79 1.69 16.67 22.81
N PHE A 80 0.44 16.40 22.48
CA PHE A 80 -0.64 17.39 22.36
C PHE A 80 -1.45 17.61 23.64
N ALA A 81 -1.47 16.65 24.56
CA ALA A 81 -2.33 16.68 25.75
C ALA A 81 -2.26 17.96 26.58
N SER A 82 -1.08 18.62 26.59
CA SER A 82 -0.86 19.88 27.30
C SER A 82 -0.96 21.13 26.41
N ARG A 83 -1.42 20.99 25.15
CA ARG A 83 -1.48 22.09 24.18
C ARG A 83 -2.87 22.67 24.12
N PRO A 84 -3.01 24.01 24.28
CA PRO A 84 -4.33 24.67 24.23
C PRO A 84 -5.00 24.59 22.85
N GLU A 85 -4.21 24.36 21.81
CA GLU A 85 -4.70 24.26 20.42
C GLU A 85 -5.29 22.87 20.11
N TRP A 86 -5.11 21.87 20.99
CA TRP A 86 -5.65 20.53 20.81
C TRP A 86 -7.00 20.35 21.51
N ASP A 87 -8.00 19.88 20.76
CA ASP A 87 -9.30 19.49 21.34
C ASP A 87 -9.27 18.01 21.79
N SER A 88 -9.28 17.80 23.09
CA SER A 88 -9.26 16.47 23.69
C SER A 88 -10.51 15.63 23.38
N GLN A 89 -11.61 16.24 22.94
CA GLN A 89 -12.84 15.51 22.56
C GLN A 89 -12.62 14.71 21.27
N GLU A 90 -11.69 15.14 20.41
CA GLU A 90 -11.33 14.48 19.14
C GLU A 90 -10.40 13.26 19.32
N ARG A 91 -9.93 13.02 20.55
CA ARG A 91 -8.96 11.96 20.85
C ARG A 91 -9.44 10.57 20.39
N LEU A 92 -10.62 10.13 20.86
CA LEU A 92 -11.13 8.80 20.53
C LEU A 92 -11.41 8.64 19.03
N LEU A 93 -11.90 9.69 18.39
CA LEU A 93 -12.15 9.72 16.95
C LEU A 93 -10.85 9.50 16.16
N SER A 94 -9.79 10.24 16.51
CA SER A 94 -8.47 10.10 15.88
C SER A 94 -7.89 8.70 16.07
N LEU A 95 -8.01 8.13 17.27
CA LEU A 95 -7.53 6.78 17.56
C LEU A 95 -8.28 5.71 16.76
N CYS A 96 -9.62 5.82 16.65
CA CYS A 96 -10.43 4.89 15.86
C CYS A 96 -10.11 5.02 14.37
N ALA A 97 -9.98 6.23 13.84
CA ALA A 97 -9.65 6.45 12.45
C ALA A 97 -8.24 5.92 12.11
N ALA A 98 -7.26 6.14 12.97
CA ALA A 98 -5.90 5.61 12.83
C ALA A 98 -5.87 4.07 12.81
N LEU A 99 -6.65 3.42 13.70
CA LEU A 99 -6.73 1.96 13.73
C LEU A 99 -7.39 1.37 12.49
N LEU A 100 -8.40 2.06 11.93
CA LEU A 100 -9.30 1.51 10.91
C LEU A 100 -9.01 2.00 9.47
N HIS A 101 -8.02 2.88 9.26
CA HIS A 101 -7.80 3.55 7.97
C HIS A 101 -7.59 2.57 6.80
N ASP A 102 -6.92 1.45 7.03
CA ASP A 102 -6.54 0.44 6.03
C ASP A 102 -7.48 -0.79 5.99
N LEU A 103 -8.62 -0.72 6.68
CA LEU A 103 -9.50 -1.88 6.90
C LEU A 103 -10.03 -2.51 5.61
N GLY A 104 -10.18 -1.70 4.56
CA GLY A 104 -10.72 -2.09 3.26
C GLY A 104 -9.72 -2.69 2.28
N HIS A 105 -8.43 -2.80 2.60
CA HIS A 105 -7.47 -3.40 1.67
C HIS A 105 -7.79 -4.87 1.35
N GLY A 106 -7.63 -5.21 0.06
CA GLY A 106 -7.72 -6.58 -0.46
C GLY A 106 -6.38 -7.32 -0.48
N PRO A 107 -6.39 -8.61 -0.85
CA PRO A 107 -5.18 -9.42 -0.98
C PRO A 107 -4.25 -8.83 -2.05
N PHE A 108 -2.95 -8.78 -1.78
CA PHE A 108 -1.94 -8.18 -2.67
C PHE A 108 -2.25 -6.72 -3.05
N SER A 109 -3.12 -6.06 -2.29
CA SER A 109 -3.41 -4.62 -2.35
C SER A 109 -3.66 -4.07 -3.76
N HIS A 110 -2.84 -3.14 -4.24
CA HIS A 110 -3.08 -2.39 -5.47
C HIS A 110 -3.11 -3.24 -6.75
N SER A 111 -2.43 -4.38 -6.82
CA SER A 111 -2.50 -5.27 -7.98
C SER A 111 -3.88 -5.89 -8.13
N PHE A 112 -4.49 -6.32 -7.01
CA PHE A 112 -5.84 -6.85 -6.97
C PHE A 112 -6.88 -5.77 -7.30
N GLU A 113 -6.75 -4.61 -6.69
CA GLU A 113 -7.63 -3.46 -6.93
C GLU A 113 -7.64 -3.05 -8.41
N LYS A 114 -6.46 -2.96 -9.03
CA LYS A 114 -6.31 -2.58 -10.44
C LYS A 114 -6.98 -3.57 -11.41
N VAL A 115 -6.91 -4.87 -11.12
CA VAL A 115 -7.51 -5.89 -12.01
C VAL A 115 -9.02 -5.89 -11.96
N PHE A 116 -9.59 -5.65 -10.77
CA PHE A 116 -11.04 -5.73 -10.54
C PHE A 116 -11.73 -4.37 -10.46
N ASP A 117 -11.00 -3.28 -10.71
CA ASP A 117 -11.50 -1.90 -10.62
C ASP A 117 -12.14 -1.61 -9.25
N LEU A 118 -11.39 -1.94 -8.19
CA LEU A 118 -11.81 -1.79 -6.80
C LEU A 118 -11.05 -0.66 -6.12
N ASP A 119 -11.65 -0.09 -5.09
CA ASP A 119 -11.08 0.97 -4.26
C ASP A 119 -11.15 0.58 -2.78
N HIS A 120 -10.00 0.39 -2.14
CA HIS A 120 -9.93 0.03 -0.73
C HIS A 120 -10.49 1.13 0.20
N GLU A 121 -10.39 2.42 -0.14
CA GLU A 121 -10.99 3.50 0.64
C GLU A 121 -12.53 3.37 0.62
N HIS A 122 -13.10 3.00 -0.54
CA HIS A 122 -14.54 2.70 -0.65
C HIS A 122 -14.95 1.54 0.27
N PHE A 123 -14.22 0.42 0.24
CA PHE A 123 -14.52 -0.74 1.10
C PHE A 123 -14.26 -0.43 2.58
N THR A 124 -13.24 0.36 2.92
CA THR A 124 -13.05 0.84 4.30
C THR A 124 -14.30 1.57 4.80
N ARG A 125 -14.83 2.50 4.00
CA ARG A 125 -16.08 3.21 4.34
C ARG A 125 -17.28 2.28 4.44
N GLN A 126 -17.43 1.33 3.52
CA GLN A 126 -18.52 0.34 3.59
C GLN A 126 -18.45 -0.52 4.85
N ILE A 127 -17.25 -0.94 5.29
CA ILE A 127 -17.06 -1.68 6.53
C ILE A 127 -17.45 -0.83 7.74
N ILE A 128 -17.04 0.43 7.77
CA ILE A 128 -17.34 1.34 8.89
C ILE A 128 -18.83 1.70 8.97
N LEU A 129 -19.50 1.87 7.82
CA LEU A 129 -20.87 2.36 7.76
C LEU A 129 -21.93 1.25 7.62
N GLY A 130 -21.55 0.06 7.13
CA GLY A 130 -22.43 -1.06 6.82
C GLY A 130 -22.78 -1.92 8.06
N ASP A 131 -23.48 -3.05 7.83
CA ASP A 131 -23.78 -4.02 8.89
C ASP A 131 -22.59 -4.92 9.19
N THR A 132 -21.67 -4.45 9.99
CA THR A 132 -20.41 -5.09 10.36
C THR A 132 -20.21 -5.11 11.88
N GLU A 133 -19.25 -5.89 12.37
CA GLU A 133 -18.87 -5.85 13.79
C GLU A 133 -18.24 -4.49 14.15
N VAL A 134 -17.43 -3.93 13.26
CA VAL A 134 -16.83 -2.59 13.41
C VAL A 134 -17.92 -1.53 13.59
N ASN A 135 -18.92 -1.49 12.71
CA ASN A 135 -20.02 -0.53 12.84
C ASN A 135 -20.76 -0.68 14.18
N ARG A 136 -21.07 -1.94 14.57
CA ARG A 136 -21.74 -2.21 15.85
C ARG A 136 -20.96 -1.70 17.06
N VAL A 137 -19.61 -1.84 17.05
CA VAL A 137 -18.77 -1.30 18.12
C VAL A 137 -18.77 0.23 18.11
N LEU A 138 -18.58 0.86 16.96
CA LEU A 138 -18.57 2.33 16.84
C LEU A 138 -19.90 2.96 17.25
N ARG A 139 -21.03 2.35 16.91
CA ARG A 139 -22.38 2.83 17.28
C ARG A 139 -22.65 2.78 18.78
N LYS A 140 -21.93 1.99 19.56
CA LYS A 140 -22.02 2.03 21.03
C LYS A 140 -21.44 3.33 21.62
N VAL A 141 -20.55 4.01 20.90
CA VAL A 141 -20.02 5.33 21.26
C VAL A 141 -21.07 6.39 21.05
N ASP A 142 -21.56 6.50 19.83
CA ASP A 142 -22.65 7.38 19.40
C ASP A 142 -23.19 6.91 18.04
N THR A 143 -24.46 7.17 17.74
CA THR A 143 -25.11 6.75 16.48
C THR A 143 -24.45 7.34 15.24
N LEU A 144 -23.88 8.54 15.33
CA LEU A 144 -23.17 9.25 14.25
C LEU A 144 -21.67 9.01 14.25
N PHE A 145 -21.13 8.34 15.27
CA PHE A 145 -19.69 8.14 15.40
C PHE A 145 -19.07 7.36 14.23
N PRO A 146 -19.70 6.30 13.67
CA PRO A 146 -19.18 5.64 12.47
C PRO A 146 -19.03 6.61 11.28
N LYS A 147 -19.99 7.54 11.11
CA LYS A 147 -19.94 8.54 10.04
C LYS A 147 -18.74 9.47 10.23
N LYS A 148 -18.51 9.96 11.45
CA LYS A 148 -17.33 10.81 11.76
C LYS A 148 -16.02 10.09 11.48
N VAL A 149 -15.87 8.82 11.87
CA VAL A 149 -14.68 8.01 11.59
C VAL A 149 -14.46 7.88 10.07
N ALA A 150 -15.53 7.58 9.31
CA ALA A 150 -15.48 7.50 7.86
C ALA A 150 -15.10 8.85 7.20
N GLU A 151 -15.59 9.97 7.72
CA GLU A 151 -15.24 11.32 7.23
C GLU A 151 -13.78 11.69 7.49
N VAL A 152 -13.19 11.27 8.62
CA VAL A 152 -11.75 11.46 8.88
C VAL A 152 -10.92 10.70 7.86
N ILE A 153 -11.23 9.43 7.61
CA ILE A 153 -10.52 8.58 6.64
C ILE A 153 -10.69 9.12 5.21
N ALA A 154 -11.90 9.57 4.88
CA ALA A 154 -12.20 10.21 3.58
C ALA A 154 -11.65 11.65 3.43
N LYS A 155 -10.95 12.19 4.45
CA LYS A 155 -10.38 13.55 4.46
C LYS A 155 -11.42 14.68 4.39
N THR A 156 -12.70 14.36 4.66
CA THR A 156 -13.83 15.32 4.59
C THR A 156 -14.27 15.84 5.94
N TYR A 157 -13.68 15.31 7.04
CA TYR A 157 -14.00 15.75 8.39
C TYR A 157 -13.67 17.23 8.60
N GLU A 158 -14.51 17.94 9.36
CA GLU A 158 -14.40 19.38 9.57
C GLU A 158 -13.09 19.80 10.26
N ASN A 159 -12.65 19.06 11.29
CA ASN A 159 -11.40 19.31 11.97
C ASN A 159 -10.21 18.79 11.14
N LYS A 160 -9.57 19.66 10.37
CA LYS A 160 -8.43 19.29 9.50
C LYS A 160 -7.20 18.88 10.30
N LEU A 161 -7.04 19.33 11.54
CA LEU A 161 -5.97 18.88 12.41
C LEU A 161 -6.06 17.36 12.67
N VAL A 162 -7.28 16.84 12.94
CA VAL A 162 -7.53 15.39 13.11
C VAL A 162 -7.20 14.63 11.84
N VAL A 163 -7.64 15.13 10.67
CA VAL A 163 -7.34 14.54 9.37
C VAL A 163 -5.82 14.47 9.14
N SER A 164 -5.09 15.54 9.47
CA SER A 164 -3.65 15.64 9.22
C SER A 164 -2.80 14.65 10.02
N LEU A 165 -3.31 14.12 11.13
CA LEU A 165 -2.63 13.06 11.89
C LEU A 165 -2.50 11.74 11.12
N ILE A 166 -3.45 11.48 10.19
CA ILE A 166 -3.59 10.21 9.48
C ILE A 166 -3.32 10.38 7.98
N SER A 167 -3.56 11.58 7.44
CA SER A 167 -3.40 11.85 6.02
C SER A 167 -2.79 13.23 5.77
N SER A 168 -1.46 13.28 5.72
CA SER A 168 -0.67 14.47 5.38
C SER A 168 0.68 14.06 4.77
N GLN A 169 1.60 14.99 4.54
CA GLN A 169 2.96 14.67 4.08
C GLN A 169 3.84 14.05 5.18
N ILE A 170 3.50 14.24 6.46
CA ILE A 170 4.20 13.73 7.63
C ILE A 170 3.19 13.22 8.66
N ASP A 171 2.47 12.18 8.30
CA ASP A 171 1.41 11.55 9.08
C ASP A 171 1.84 10.25 9.75
N ALA A 172 0.98 9.71 10.60
CA ALA A 172 1.25 8.48 11.33
C ALA A 172 1.32 7.25 10.41
N ASP A 173 0.54 7.23 9.33
CA ASP A 173 0.53 6.16 8.33
C ASP A 173 1.92 6.02 7.70
N ARG A 174 2.45 7.11 7.11
CA ARG A 174 3.78 7.12 6.48
C ARG A 174 4.90 6.85 7.46
N MET A 175 4.82 7.41 8.67
CA MET A 175 5.85 7.19 9.69
C MET A 175 5.92 5.72 10.13
N ASP A 176 4.79 5.02 10.24
CA ASP A 176 4.80 3.60 10.57
C ASP A 176 5.32 2.76 9.42
N TYR A 177 4.69 2.87 8.22
CA TYR A 177 5.05 1.94 7.16
C TYR A 177 6.51 2.10 6.71
N LEU A 178 7.08 3.30 6.65
CA LEU A 178 8.48 3.48 6.25
C LEU A 178 9.43 2.73 7.19
N GLN A 179 9.26 2.86 8.49
CA GLN A 179 10.12 2.16 9.46
C GLN A 179 9.83 0.66 9.51
N ARG A 180 8.56 0.28 9.46
CA ARG A 180 8.13 -1.13 9.50
C ARG A 180 8.60 -1.88 8.27
N ASP A 181 8.39 -1.32 7.11
CA ASP A 181 8.82 -1.93 5.85
C ASP A 181 10.34 -2.05 5.78
N ALA A 182 11.09 -1.00 6.20
CA ALA A 182 12.54 -1.07 6.31
C ALA A 182 13.00 -2.19 7.25
N TYR A 183 12.36 -2.31 8.41
CA TYR A 183 12.68 -3.36 9.39
C TYR A 183 12.48 -4.76 8.79
N PHE A 184 11.29 -5.02 8.21
CA PHE A 184 10.95 -6.36 7.71
C PHE A 184 11.61 -6.72 6.38
N THR A 185 11.95 -5.74 5.55
CA THR A 185 12.75 -5.98 4.33
C THR A 185 14.24 -6.13 4.64
N GLY A 186 14.68 -5.70 5.82
CA GLY A 186 16.10 -5.74 6.24
C GLY A 186 16.96 -4.66 5.61
N VAL A 187 16.36 -3.60 5.05
CA VAL A 187 17.09 -2.48 4.44
C VAL A 187 17.39 -1.38 5.47
N SER A 188 18.44 -0.59 5.21
CA SER A 188 18.88 0.45 6.14
C SER A 188 18.42 1.87 5.79
N TYR A 189 17.87 2.09 4.61
CA TYR A 189 17.54 3.44 4.12
C TYR A 189 16.15 3.95 4.51
N GLY A 190 15.29 3.15 5.13
CA GLY A 190 13.98 3.58 5.63
C GLY A 190 14.01 4.12 7.07
N HIS A 191 15.18 4.27 7.68
CA HIS A 191 15.32 4.73 9.05
C HIS A 191 15.41 6.26 9.12
N PHE A 192 14.67 6.84 10.06
CA PHE A 192 14.71 8.25 10.44
C PHE A 192 14.39 8.38 11.94
N ASP A 193 14.73 9.51 12.56
CA ASP A 193 14.48 9.76 13.99
C ASP A 193 13.01 10.16 14.24
N MET A 194 12.11 9.15 14.27
CA MET A 194 10.69 9.35 14.57
C MET A 194 10.48 9.99 15.96
N GLU A 195 11.27 9.63 16.96
CA GLU A 195 11.17 10.21 18.30
C GLU A 195 11.40 11.72 18.28
N ARG A 196 12.38 12.15 17.49
CA ARG A 196 12.66 13.58 17.30
C ARG A 196 11.51 14.27 16.57
N ILE A 197 10.98 13.66 15.53
CA ILE A 197 9.84 14.22 14.77
C ILE A 197 8.64 14.41 15.71
N LEU A 198 8.24 13.39 16.46
CA LEU A 198 7.12 13.47 17.39
C LEU A 198 7.32 14.60 18.40
N ARG A 199 8.50 14.73 19.00
CA ARG A 199 8.81 15.77 20.00
C ARG A 199 8.69 17.19 19.44
N VAL A 200 8.92 17.40 18.15
CA VAL A 200 8.89 18.72 17.52
C VAL A 200 7.57 19.04 16.82
N MET A 201 6.64 18.09 16.73
CA MET A 201 5.28 18.32 16.24
C MET A 201 4.52 19.30 17.14
N ARG A 202 3.73 20.17 16.52
CA ARG A 202 2.86 21.13 17.23
C ARG A 202 1.53 21.24 16.48
N PRO A 203 0.39 21.18 17.20
CA PRO A 203 -0.89 21.52 16.62
C PRO A 203 -0.93 23.03 16.36
N ARG A 204 -1.47 23.43 15.24
CA ARG A 204 -1.73 24.82 14.87
C ARG A 204 -2.98 24.89 14.01
N GLU A 205 -4.01 25.56 14.50
CA GLU A 205 -5.29 25.70 13.78
C GLU A 205 -5.72 24.38 13.12
N ASP A 206 -5.61 24.29 11.81
CA ASP A 206 -6.07 23.16 10.99
C ASP A 206 -4.98 22.15 10.62
N GLN A 207 -3.76 22.24 11.15
CA GLN A 207 -2.65 21.39 10.72
C GLN A 207 -1.64 21.08 11.81
N VAL A 208 -0.85 20.04 11.56
CA VAL A 208 0.38 19.78 12.32
C VAL A 208 1.54 20.53 11.69
N VAL A 209 2.28 21.30 12.50
CA VAL A 209 3.52 21.97 12.08
C VAL A 209 4.72 21.40 12.85
N ILE A 210 5.91 21.53 12.30
CA ILE A 210 7.16 21.05 12.89
C ILE A 210 7.94 22.24 13.42
N LYS A 211 8.43 22.23 14.65
CA LYS A 211 9.39 23.25 15.09
C LYS A 211 10.61 23.27 14.15
N HIS A 212 11.09 24.47 13.81
CA HIS A 212 12.26 24.65 12.94
C HIS A 212 13.49 23.84 13.42
N SER A 213 13.67 23.67 14.73
CA SER A 213 14.74 22.85 15.31
C SER A 213 14.65 21.35 14.97
N GLY A 214 13.56 20.90 14.34
CA GLY A 214 13.35 19.53 13.87
C GLY A 214 13.55 19.36 12.36
N MET A 215 13.95 20.41 11.64
CA MET A 215 14.06 20.40 10.18
C MET A 215 14.89 19.22 9.66
N HIS A 216 16.07 19.00 10.21
CA HIS A 216 16.95 17.92 9.75
C HIS A 216 16.36 16.51 9.95
N ALA A 217 15.58 16.29 11.02
CA ALA A 217 14.88 14.99 11.19
C ALA A 217 13.78 14.79 10.12
N VAL A 218 13.17 15.87 9.64
CA VAL A 218 12.19 15.81 8.55
C VAL A 218 12.88 15.64 7.20
N GLU A 219 14.06 16.23 6.99
CA GLU A 219 14.90 15.95 5.80
C GLU A 219 15.24 14.48 5.71
N ASP A 220 15.70 13.85 6.81
CA ASP A 220 15.99 12.41 6.86
C ASP A 220 14.74 11.58 6.56
N TYR A 221 13.58 11.96 7.09
CA TYR A 221 12.31 11.29 6.80
C TYR A 221 11.96 11.34 5.30
N ILE A 222 12.08 12.49 4.65
CA ILE A 222 11.80 12.64 3.21
C ILE A 222 12.80 11.83 2.38
N MET A 223 14.09 11.84 2.75
CA MET A 223 15.11 11.05 2.09
C MET A 223 14.89 9.55 2.27
N SER A 224 14.50 9.11 3.47
CA SER A 224 14.12 7.72 3.76
C SER A 224 12.96 7.28 2.86
N ARG A 225 11.91 8.11 2.76
CA ARG A 225 10.78 7.87 1.87
C ARG A 225 11.23 7.72 0.41
N TYR A 226 12.01 8.67 -0.10
CA TYR A 226 12.54 8.64 -1.47
C TYR A 226 13.30 7.35 -1.75
N GLN A 227 14.19 6.94 -0.84
CA GLN A 227 14.99 5.72 -1.01
C GLN A 227 14.13 4.45 -0.94
N MET A 228 13.17 4.37 -0.01
CA MET A 228 12.27 3.22 0.10
C MET A 228 11.47 3.00 -1.18
N TYR A 229 10.98 4.08 -1.82
CA TYR A 229 10.27 3.97 -3.09
C TYR A 229 11.13 3.33 -4.16
N TRP A 230 12.36 3.79 -4.34
CA TRP A 230 13.24 3.28 -5.41
C TRP A 230 13.86 1.94 -5.10
N GLN A 231 14.19 1.67 -3.86
CA GLN A 231 14.92 0.46 -3.48
C GLN A 231 14.02 -0.71 -3.09
N VAL A 232 12.79 -0.45 -2.65
CA VAL A 232 11.87 -1.48 -2.17
C VAL A 232 10.60 -1.53 -3.02
N TYR A 233 9.81 -0.44 -3.06
CA TYR A 233 8.48 -0.48 -3.67
C TYR A 233 8.53 -0.58 -5.20
N PHE A 234 9.51 0.06 -5.83
CA PHE A 234 9.73 -0.02 -7.28
C PHE A 234 10.85 -0.99 -7.66
N HIS A 235 11.25 -1.87 -6.75
CA HIS A 235 12.28 -2.85 -7.07
C HIS A 235 11.84 -3.73 -8.24
N PRO A 236 12.63 -3.88 -9.31
CA PRO A 236 12.19 -4.53 -10.54
C PRO A 236 11.71 -5.97 -10.35
N VAL A 237 12.31 -6.71 -9.41
CA VAL A 237 11.89 -8.10 -9.11
C VAL A 237 10.54 -8.13 -8.39
N THR A 238 10.27 -7.17 -7.50
CA THR A 238 8.94 -7.01 -6.88
C THR A 238 7.89 -6.71 -7.95
N ARG A 239 8.19 -5.77 -8.85
CA ARG A 239 7.33 -5.43 -9.98
C ARG A 239 7.08 -6.62 -10.92
N SER A 240 8.10 -7.47 -11.13
CA SER A 240 7.93 -8.72 -11.90
C SER A 240 6.88 -9.65 -11.30
N ALA A 241 6.88 -9.81 -9.98
CA ALA A 241 5.88 -10.63 -9.29
C ALA A 241 4.46 -10.01 -9.40
N GLU A 242 4.34 -8.68 -9.31
CA GLU A 242 3.06 -7.99 -9.51
C GLU A 242 2.54 -8.12 -10.94
N VAL A 243 3.43 -8.07 -11.95
CA VAL A 243 3.08 -8.31 -13.35
C VAL A 243 2.51 -9.72 -13.53
N ILE A 244 3.17 -10.75 -12.99
CA ILE A 244 2.69 -12.13 -13.08
C ILE A 244 1.33 -12.27 -12.37
N LEU A 245 1.20 -11.75 -11.15
CA LEU A 245 -0.06 -11.74 -10.40
C LEU A 245 -1.21 -11.12 -11.22
N THR A 246 -0.97 -9.95 -11.79
CA THR A 246 -1.94 -9.27 -12.65
C THR A 246 -2.34 -10.14 -13.84
N LYS A 247 -1.39 -10.82 -14.48
CA LYS A 247 -1.65 -11.71 -15.63
C LYS A 247 -2.41 -12.98 -15.24
N ILE A 248 -2.15 -13.56 -14.05
CA ILE A 248 -2.94 -14.67 -13.51
C ILE A 248 -4.41 -14.25 -13.40
N LEU A 249 -4.67 -13.13 -12.72
CA LEU A 249 -6.05 -12.69 -12.46
C LEU A 249 -6.78 -12.31 -13.75
N HIS A 250 -6.11 -11.64 -14.69
CA HIS A 250 -6.67 -11.37 -16.02
C HIS A 250 -6.98 -12.65 -16.80
N ARG A 251 -6.08 -13.66 -16.76
CA ARG A 251 -6.30 -14.92 -17.46
C ARG A 251 -7.47 -15.67 -16.86
N ALA A 252 -7.54 -15.79 -15.55
CA ALA A 252 -8.64 -16.46 -14.86
C ALA A 252 -10.00 -15.79 -15.16
N LYS A 253 -10.06 -14.43 -15.10
CA LYS A 253 -11.27 -13.68 -15.47
C LYS A 253 -11.70 -13.95 -16.90
N ARG A 254 -10.77 -13.88 -17.85
CA ARG A 254 -11.05 -14.15 -19.28
C ARG A 254 -11.53 -15.57 -19.55
N LEU A 255 -10.96 -16.55 -18.86
CA LEU A 255 -11.40 -17.96 -18.94
C LEU A 255 -12.83 -18.10 -18.42
N TYR A 256 -13.13 -17.51 -17.27
CA TYR A 256 -14.49 -17.49 -16.73
C TYR A 256 -15.50 -16.86 -17.71
N GLU A 257 -15.18 -15.69 -18.27
CA GLU A 257 -16.01 -14.97 -19.26
C GLU A 257 -16.22 -15.77 -20.56
N SER A 258 -15.26 -16.65 -20.93
CA SER A 258 -15.38 -17.54 -22.09
C SER A 258 -16.13 -18.83 -21.81
N GLY A 259 -16.59 -19.07 -20.59
CA GLY A 259 -17.29 -20.29 -20.18
C GLY A 259 -16.37 -21.50 -19.97
N TYR A 260 -15.08 -21.26 -19.72
CA TYR A 260 -14.12 -22.32 -19.38
C TYR A 260 -14.55 -23.08 -18.11
N GLN A 261 -14.44 -24.39 -18.16
CA GLN A 261 -14.76 -25.25 -17.02
C GLN A 261 -13.51 -25.50 -16.18
N PHE A 262 -13.37 -24.78 -15.09
CA PHE A 262 -12.28 -24.96 -14.15
C PHE A 262 -12.38 -26.33 -13.47
N LYS A 263 -11.25 -27.00 -13.26
CA LYS A 263 -11.16 -28.25 -12.48
C LYS A 263 -11.55 -28.01 -11.01
N HIS A 264 -11.16 -26.84 -10.48
CA HIS A 264 -11.53 -26.39 -9.15
C HIS A 264 -12.39 -25.13 -9.28
N ASP A 265 -13.65 -25.22 -8.86
CA ASP A 265 -14.64 -24.16 -8.96
C ASP A 265 -14.16 -22.87 -8.27
N PRO A 266 -13.92 -21.74 -9.00
CA PRO A 266 -13.44 -20.49 -8.44
C PRO A 266 -14.57 -19.67 -7.81
N HIS A 267 -15.43 -20.26 -7.01
CA HIS A 267 -16.65 -19.61 -6.49
C HIS A 267 -16.39 -18.35 -5.67
N HIS A 268 -15.23 -18.21 -5.03
CA HIS A 268 -14.85 -16.97 -4.33
C HIS A 268 -14.60 -15.81 -5.29
N PHE A 269 -14.32 -16.09 -6.56
CA PHE A 269 -14.05 -15.05 -7.57
C PHE A 269 -15.28 -14.68 -8.41
N TYR A 270 -16.42 -15.34 -8.26
CA TYR A 270 -17.56 -15.10 -9.14
C TYR A 270 -18.01 -13.67 -9.16
N SER A 271 -18.23 -13.05 -7.99
CA SER A 271 -18.63 -11.65 -7.89
C SER A 271 -17.55 -10.69 -8.47
N LEU A 272 -16.27 -11.04 -8.29
CA LEU A 272 -15.13 -10.29 -8.83
C LEU A 272 -15.09 -10.37 -10.37
N PHE A 273 -15.28 -11.56 -10.94
CA PHE A 273 -15.28 -11.75 -12.38
C PHE A 273 -16.50 -11.08 -13.05
N GLN A 274 -17.64 -11.08 -12.38
CA GLN A 274 -18.87 -10.45 -12.85
C GLN A 274 -18.88 -8.94 -12.66
N GLY A 275 -18.02 -8.40 -11.78
CA GLY A 275 -18.01 -6.97 -11.46
C GLY A 275 -19.13 -6.54 -10.52
N ASP A 276 -19.76 -7.48 -9.80
CA ASP A 276 -20.84 -7.23 -8.83
C ASP A 276 -20.38 -7.70 -7.44
N VAL A 277 -19.42 -6.97 -6.87
CA VAL A 277 -18.75 -7.34 -5.62
C VAL A 277 -19.49 -6.78 -4.42
N THR A 278 -20.14 -7.66 -3.66
CA THR A 278 -20.74 -7.26 -2.38
C THR A 278 -19.69 -7.15 -1.29
N LEU A 279 -19.97 -6.36 -0.24
CA LEU A 279 -19.09 -6.29 0.93
C LEU A 279 -18.84 -7.67 1.56
N ALA A 280 -19.87 -8.52 1.60
CA ALA A 280 -19.76 -9.88 2.16
C ALA A 280 -18.80 -10.77 1.35
N ASP A 281 -18.80 -10.67 0.02
CA ASP A 281 -17.88 -11.42 -0.83
C ASP A 281 -16.46 -10.86 -0.75
N TYR A 282 -16.33 -9.52 -0.74
CA TYR A 282 -15.04 -8.86 -0.56
C TYR A 282 -14.34 -9.27 0.73
N LEU A 283 -15.05 -9.33 1.84
CA LEU A 283 -14.50 -9.70 3.15
C LEU A 283 -14.06 -11.17 3.24
N LYS A 284 -14.53 -12.04 2.33
CA LYS A 284 -14.05 -13.44 2.23
C LYS A 284 -12.69 -13.53 1.55
N MET A 285 -12.30 -12.49 0.79
CA MET A 285 -11.03 -12.49 0.05
C MET A 285 -9.87 -12.07 0.94
N ASP A 286 -8.87 -12.92 1.01
CA ASP A 286 -7.56 -12.65 1.61
C ASP A 286 -6.46 -13.43 0.84
N GLU A 287 -5.20 -13.24 1.21
CA GLU A 287 -4.10 -13.88 0.49
C GLU A 287 -4.08 -15.41 0.64
N SER A 288 -4.66 -15.95 1.71
CA SER A 288 -4.75 -17.42 1.87
C SER A 288 -5.68 -18.02 0.82
N VAL A 289 -6.82 -17.35 0.56
CA VAL A 289 -7.75 -17.74 -0.51
C VAL A 289 -7.09 -17.62 -1.89
N MET A 290 -6.38 -16.49 -2.14
CA MET A 290 -5.68 -16.30 -3.40
C MET A 290 -4.63 -17.35 -3.67
N LEU A 291 -3.77 -17.64 -2.69
CA LEU A 291 -2.70 -18.64 -2.82
C LEU A 291 -3.26 -20.05 -2.99
N TYR A 292 -4.37 -20.39 -2.33
CA TYR A 292 -5.06 -21.66 -2.55
C TYR A 292 -5.46 -21.82 -4.04
N TYR A 293 -6.07 -20.78 -4.62
CA TYR A 293 -6.46 -20.86 -6.04
C TYR A 293 -5.25 -20.89 -6.97
N PHE A 294 -4.18 -20.15 -6.68
CA PHE A 294 -2.98 -20.21 -7.52
C PHE A 294 -2.37 -21.61 -7.53
N GLN A 295 -2.33 -22.29 -6.39
CA GLN A 295 -1.87 -23.69 -6.31
C GLN A 295 -2.80 -24.65 -7.07
N THR A 296 -4.12 -24.48 -6.98
CA THR A 296 -5.06 -25.35 -7.72
C THR A 296 -5.06 -25.06 -9.22
N TRP A 297 -4.83 -23.80 -9.62
CA TRP A 297 -4.76 -23.42 -11.03
C TRP A 297 -3.46 -23.84 -11.73
N GLU A 298 -2.42 -24.25 -11.00
CA GLU A 298 -1.26 -24.93 -11.60
C GLU A 298 -1.68 -26.23 -12.35
N GLU A 299 -2.75 -26.87 -11.93
CA GLU A 299 -3.26 -28.13 -12.50
C GLU A 299 -4.29 -27.94 -13.62
N GLU A 300 -4.66 -26.71 -13.97
CA GLU A 300 -5.64 -26.42 -15.01
C GLU A 300 -5.15 -26.82 -16.42
N ASP A 301 -6.09 -27.15 -17.31
CA ASP A 301 -5.76 -27.51 -18.69
C ASP A 301 -5.36 -26.30 -19.55
N ASP A 302 -5.67 -25.08 -19.10
CA ASP A 302 -5.18 -23.87 -19.72
C ASP A 302 -3.70 -23.65 -19.42
N SER A 303 -2.85 -23.86 -20.41
CA SER A 303 -1.40 -23.84 -20.26
C SER A 303 -0.84 -22.45 -19.84
N ILE A 304 -1.56 -21.36 -20.13
CA ILE A 304 -1.13 -20.01 -19.74
C ILE A 304 -1.43 -19.78 -18.26
N LEU A 305 -2.64 -20.12 -17.80
CA LEU A 305 -3.00 -19.97 -16.39
C LEU A 305 -2.11 -20.85 -15.51
N SER A 306 -1.94 -22.12 -15.89
CA SER A 306 -1.09 -23.09 -15.20
C SER A 306 0.37 -22.61 -15.09
N ASP A 307 0.99 -22.18 -16.21
CA ASP A 307 2.37 -21.70 -16.21
C ASP A 307 2.54 -20.41 -15.38
N LEU A 308 1.61 -19.45 -15.47
CA LEU A 308 1.69 -18.23 -14.69
C LEU A 308 1.56 -18.48 -13.18
N CYS A 309 0.68 -19.40 -12.77
CA CYS A 309 0.51 -19.82 -11.39
C CYS A 309 1.77 -20.52 -10.86
N ASP A 310 2.31 -21.49 -11.61
CA ASP A 310 3.59 -22.16 -11.28
C ASP A 310 4.72 -21.13 -11.11
N ARG A 311 4.82 -20.15 -12.02
CA ARG A 311 5.82 -19.08 -11.90
C ARG A 311 5.69 -18.27 -10.63
N PHE A 312 4.47 -17.93 -10.25
CA PHE A 312 4.24 -17.13 -9.05
C PHE A 312 4.53 -17.94 -7.78
N VAL A 313 3.94 -19.14 -7.67
CA VAL A 313 4.08 -20.00 -6.49
C VAL A 313 5.53 -20.45 -6.29
N ASN A 314 6.20 -20.88 -7.36
CA ASN A 314 7.56 -21.40 -7.33
C ASN A 314 8.65 -20.33 -7.60
N ARG A 315 8.25 -19.06 -7.63
CA ARG A 315 9.17 -17.91 -7.80
C ARG A 315 10.02 -17.95 -9.08
N ASN A 316 9.47 -18.42 -10.18
CA ASN A 316 10.11 -18.37 -11.50
C ASN A 316 9.74 -17.04 -12.21
N LEU A 317 10.18 -15.93 -11.65
CA LEU A 317 9.74 -14.58 -12.04
C LEU A 317 10.29 -14.16 -13.41
N PHE A 318 9.58 -13.25 -14.06
CA PHE A 318 10.04 -12.63 -15.32
C PHE A 318 11.32 -11.84 -15.09
N LYS A 319 12.20 -11.90 -16.08
CA LYS A 319 13.33 -11.00 -16.23
C LYS A 319 12.88 -9.67 -16.85
N TYR A 320 13.73 -8.68 -16.81
CA TYR A 320 13.42 -7.37 -17.36
C TYR A 320 14.60 -6.77 -18.10
N THR A 321 14.29 -5.84 -18.99
CA THR A 321 15.26 -4.90 -19.58
C THR A 321 14.70 -3.47 -19.46
N GLU A 322 15.59 -2.48 -19.50
CA GLU A 322 15.21 -1.06 -19.52
C GLU A 322 14.35 -0.77 -20.76
N PHE A 323 13.32 0.02 -20.59
CA PHE A 323 12.43 0.43 -21.66
C PHE A 323 12.21 1.94 -21.62
N HIS A 324 12.60 2.64 -22.68
CA HIS A 324 12.37 4.07 -22.80
C HIS A 324 11.33 4.32 -23.91
N PRO A 325 10.18 4.96 -23.63
CA PRO A 325 9.14 5.21 -24.62
C PRO A 325 9.62 6.17 -25.73
N SER A 326 10.37 5.64 -26.69
CA SER A 326 10.81 6.33 -27.92
C SER A 326 10.27 5.59 -29.14
N ASN A 327 10.25 6.26 -30.29
CA ASN A 327 9.79 5.64 -31.55
C ASN A 327 10.54 4.34 -31.86
N ASP A 328 11.85 4.30 -31.63
CA ASP A 328 12.67 3.11 -31.86
C ASP A 328 12.33 1.97 -30.92
N GLN A 329 12.14 2.25 -29.64
CA GLN A 329 11.74 1.25 -28.65
C GLN A 329 10.31 0.74 -28.88
N MET A 330 9.40 1.60 -29.34
CA MET A 330 8.05 1.19 -29.74
C MET A 330 8.07 0.29 -30.97
N ASN A 331 8.90 0.58 -31.98
CA ASN A 331 9.09 -0.30 -33.13
C ASN A 331 9.69 -1.64 -32.73
N LYS A 332 10.70 -1.64 -31.84
CA LYS A 332 11.29 -2.84 -31.24
C LYS A 332 10.23 -3.69 -30.50
N LEU A 333 9.33 -3.06 -29.75
CA LEU A 333 8.23 -3.73 -29.06
C LEU A 333 7.24 -4.39 -30.04
N VAL A 334 6.90 -3.72 -31.14
CA VAL A 334 6.04 -4.28 -32.19
C VAL A 334 6.69 -5.50 -32.85
N GLU A 335 7.99 -5.43 -33.14
CA GLU A 335 8.75 -6.56 -33.68
C GLU A 335 8.80 -7.72 -32.69
N LEU A 336 9.09 -7.46 -31.42
CA LEU A 336 9.09 -8.46 -30.35
C LEU A 336 7.73 -9.14 -30.22
N ASN A 337 6.62 -8.40 -30.23
CA ASN A 337 5.26 -8.98 -30.21
C ASN A 337 5.06 -9.98 -31.37
N SER A 338 5.49 -9.62 -32.59
CA SER A 338 5.40 -10.52 -33.76
C SER A 338 6.24 -11.78 -33.59
N LEU A 339 7.48 -11.63 -33.08
CA LEU A 339 8.40 -12.75 -32.87
C LEU A 339 7.92 -13.68 -31.76
N PHE A 340 7.39 -13.15 -30.66
CA PHE A 340 6.79 -13.94 -29.57
C PHE A 340 5.64 -14.80 -30.10
N LYS A 341 4.70 -14.22 -30.86
CA LYS A 341 3.63 -14.99 -31.53
C LYS A 341 4.17 -16.10 -32.43
N LYS A 342 5.17 -15.81 -33.27
CA LYS A 342 5.83 -16.81 -34.14
C LYS A 342 6.55 -17.89 -33.31
N ALA A 343 7.07 -17.54 -32.13
CA ALA A 343 7.65 -18.50 -31.19
C ALA A 343 6.59 -19.38 -30.50
N GLY A 344 5.30 -19.05 -30.60
CA GLY A 344 4.20 -19.74 -29.92
C GLY A 344 4.07 -19.28 -28.46
N ILE A 345 4.59 -18.12 -28.12
CA ILE A 345 4.50 -17.50 -26.81
C ILE A 345 3.52 -16.33 -26.95
N ASP A 346 2.46 -16.28 -26.15
CA ASP A 346 1.46 -15.23 -26.23
C ASP A 346 2.01 -13.93 -25.61
N PRO A 347 2.29 -12.88 -26.41
CA PRO A 347 2.87 -11.64 -25.88
C PRO A 347 1.91 -10.87 -24.95
N GLU A 348 0.61 -11.11 -24.99
CA GLU A 348 -0.36 -10.50 -24.07
C GLU A 348 -0.05 -10.85 -22.60
N TYR A 349 0.45 -12.07 -22.37
CA TYR A 349 0.76 -12.58 -21.04
C TYR A 349 2.26 -12.56 -20.71
N TYR A 350 3.13 -12.64 -21.71
CA TYR A 350 4.56 -12.90 -21.56
C TYR A 350 5.48 -11.79 -22.05
N LEU A 351 4.94 -10.64 -22.49
CA LEU A 351 5.75 -9.48 -22.88
C LEU A 351 5.06 -8.20 -22.37
N VAL A 352 5.48 -7.72 -21.22
CA VAL A 352 4.73 -6.68 -20.49
C VAL A 352 5.60 -5.46 -20.23
N VAL A 353 5.17 -4.30 -20.72
CA VAL A 353 5.74 -3.00 -20.29
C VAL A 353 5.05 -2.57 -19.01
N ASP A 354 5.84 -2.31 -17.99
CA ASP A 354 5.38 -1.75 -16.72
C ASP A 354 6.11 -0.44 -16.41
N SER A 355 5.43 0.47 -15.75
CA SER A 355 5.98 1.78 -15.39
C SER A 355 5.73 2.09 -13.92
N SER A 356 6.77 2.58 -13.27
CA SER A 356 6.73 3.07 -11.90
C SER A 356 7.09 4.54 -11.87
N SER A 357 6.34 5.34 -11.10
CA SER A 357 6.66 6.76 -10.93
C SER A 357 6.28 7.25 -9.55
N ASP A 358 7.10 8.11 -8.95
CA ASP A 358 6.81 8.77 -7.68
C ASP A 358 7.39 10.19 -7.64
N LEU A 359 6.79 10.99 -6.73
CA LEU A 359 7.27 12.31 -6.31
C LEU A 359 7.77 12.18 -4.86
N PRO A 360 9.06 12.37 -4.60
CA PRO A 360 9.63 12.22 -3.25
C PRO A 360 9.05 13.22 -2.24
N TYR A 361 8.79 14.42 -2.68
CA TYR A 361 8.07 15.46 -1.95
C TYR A 361 7.25 16.28 -2.92
N ASP A 362 5.96 16.36 -2.62
CA ASP A 362 4.98 17.11 -3.40
C ASP A 362 4.59 18.35 -2.59
N PHE A 363 5.03 19.52 -3.01
CA PHE A 363 4.64 20.78 -2.39
C PHE A 363 3.54 21.45 -3.22
N TYR A 364 2.74 22.26 -2.54
CA TYR A 364 1.63 23.00 -3.13
C TYR A 364 2.08 23.81 -4.36
N ARG A 365 1.47 23.53 -5.50
CA ARG A 365 1.51 24.39 -6.69
C ARG A 365 0.14 25.01 -6.90
N PRO A 366 -0.01 26.33 -6.87
CA PRO A 366 -1.28 26.97 -7.17
C PRO A 366 -1.80 26.51 -8.54
N GLY A 367 -3.00 25.88 -8.57
CA GLY A 367 -3.66 25.42 -9.79
C GLY A 367 -3.61 23.92 -10.08
N GLU A 368 -3.01 23.08 -9.22
CA GLU A 368 -3.13 21.61 -9.30
C GLU A 368 -4.27 21.11 -8.41
N GLU A 369 -5.10 20.18 -8.91
CA GLU A 369 -6.35 19.75 -8.25
C GLU A 369 -6.15 18.87 -6.98
N GLU A 370 -4.96 18.35 -6.69
CA GLU A 370 -4.65 17.62 -5.47
C GLU A 370 -3.88 18.50 -4.49
N GLU A 371 -4.58 19.11 -3.56
CA GLU A 371 -4.01 19.86 -2.42
C GLU A 371 -3.41 18.89 -1.38
N ARG A 372 -2.19 18.45 -1.58
CA ARG A 372 -1.39 17.87 -0.50
C ARG A 372 -0.79 19.01 0.31
N LEU A 373 -1.26 19.16 1.56
CA LEU A 373 -0.72 20.18 2.47
C LEU A 373 0.80 20.01 2.63
N PRO A 374 1.60 21.04 2.34
CA PRO A 374 3.05 20.99 2.50
C PRO A 374 3.44 20.85 3.97
N ILE A 375 4.67 20.41 4.22
CA ILE A 375 5.22 20.37 5.58
C ILE A 375 5.64 21.79 5.96
N HIS A 376 5.11 22.27 7.07
CA HIS A 376 5.38 23.62 7.59
C HIS A 376 6.31 23.59 8.80
N LEU A 377 7.28 24.49 8.81
CA LEU A 377 8.21 24.73 9.92
C LEU A 377 7.78 25.95 10.72
N LEU A 378 7.68 25.79 12.06
CA LEU A 378 7.39 26.85 13.01
C LEU A 378 8.70 27.43 13.56
N LYS A 379 9.01 28.68 13.25
CA LYS A 379 10.17 29.42 13.78
C LYS A 379 9.92 29.88 15.22
N ASN A 380 11.00 30.22 15.93
CA ASN A 380 10.91 30.78 17.27
C ASN A 380 10.22 32.18 17.31
N SER A 381 10.21 32.88 16.20
CA SER A 381 9.45 34.13 16.02
C SER A 381 7.93 33.94 15.98
N GLY A 382 7.46 32.66 15.81
CA GLY A 382 6.06 32.35 15.53
C GLY A 382 5.72 32.26 14.04
N ASP A 383 6.65 32.62 13.15
CA ASP A 383 6.44 32.54 11.71
C ASP A 383 6.38 31.08 11.24
N ILE A 384 5.50 30.81 10.28
CA ILE A 384 5.37 29.50 9.63
C ILE A 384 5.96 29.61 8.23
N ARG A 385 6.84 28.66 7.88
CA ARG A 385 7.50 28.57 6.58
C ARG A 385 7.36 27.17 6.02
N GLU A 386 7.16 27.07 4.72
CA GLU A 386 7.16 25.80 4.02
C GLU A 386 8.58 25.21 3.97
N LEU A 387 8.69 23.87 4.11
CA LEU A 387 9.96 23.16 4.31
C LEU A 387 10.95 23.35 3.16
N SER A 388 10.52 23.29 1.89
CA SER A 388 11.44 23.39 0.74
C SER A 388 12.08 24.78 0.63
N ARG A 389 11.47 25.81 1.23
CA ARG A 389 12.04 27.17 1.27
C ARG A 389 13.12 27.36 2.32
N GLU A 390 13.24 26.41 3.24
CA GLU A 390 14.22 26.46 4.35
C GLU A 390 15.28 25.36 4.19
N SER A 391 15.00 24.28 3.44
CA SER A 391 15.89 23.15 3.22
C SER A 391 16.31 23.06 1.75
N GLU A 392 17.60 23.27 1.50
CA GLU A 392 18.21 23.12 0.15
C GLU A 392 18.08 21.70 -0.39
N ILE A 393 18.16 20.68 0.49
CA ILE A 393 18.03 19.26 0.11
C ILE A 393 16.63 18.98 -0.39
N VAL A 394 15.61 19.43 0.37
CA VAL A 394 14.21 19.21 0.01
C VAL A 394 13.85 20.01 -1.25
N ASP A 395 14.31 21.25 -1.38
CA ASP A 395 14.11 22.05 -2.59
C ASP A 395 14.69 21.34 -3.84
N ALA A 396 15.89 20.78 -3.71
CA ALA A 396 16.56 20.10 -4.81
C ALA A 396 15.78 18.88 -5.37
N ILE A 397 14.97 18.21 -4.55
CA ILE A 397 14.17 17.04 -4.96
C ILE A 397 12.68 17.32 -5.14
N SER A 398 12.22 18.49 -4.72
CA SER A 398 10.80 18.91 -4.78
C SER A 398 10.29 18.99 -6.21
N GLY A 399 9.09 18.45 -6.45
CA GLY A 399 8.40 18.49 -7.74
C GLY A 399 9.10 17.74 -8.88
N LYS A 400 10.17 17.01 -8.61
CA LYS A 400 10.87 16.19 -9.62
C LYS A 400 10.27 14.79 -9.68
N ARG A 401 9.37 14.57 -10.65
CA ARG A 401 8.84 13.23 -10.94
C ARG A 401 9.90 12.42 -11.68
N ARG A 402 10.26 11.28 -11.11
CA ARG A 402 11.06 10.28 -11.80
C ARG A 402 10.12 9.15 -12.25
N THR A 403 10.25 8.74 -13.51
CA THR A 403 9.53 7.60 -14.06
C THR A 403 10.53 6.57 -14.54
N ASP A 404 10.28 5.31 -14.22
CA ASP A 404 11.06 4.17 -14.63
C ASP A 404 10.18 3.19 -15.41
N HIS A 405 10.62 2.76 -16.59
CA HIS A 405 9.90 1.82 -17.42
C HIS A 405 10.73 0.57 -17.65
N LYS A 406 10.10 -0.58 -17.54
CA LYS A 406 10.73 -1.87 -17.76
C LYS A 406 9.89 -2.74 -18.66
N LEU A 407 10.55 -3.54 -19.50
CA LEU A 407 9.93 -4.58 -20.31
C LEU A 407 10.21 -5.94 -19.64
N TYR A 408 9.15 -6.62 -19.21
CA TYR A 408 9.21 -7.90 -18.52
C TYR A 408 8.92 -9.07 -19.47
N PHE A 409 9.67 -10.18 -19.31
CA PHE A 409 9.54 -11.39 -20.15
C PHE A 409 10.09 -12.65 -19.43
N PRO A 410 9.62 -13.87 -19.78
CA PRO A 410 10.13 -15.15 -19.26
C PRO A 410 11.39 -15.58 -20.04
N GLU A 411 12.55 -15.35 -19.46
CA GLU A 411 13.83 -15.71 -20.14
C GLU A 411 13.97 -17.20 -20.39
N ASP A 412 13.44 -18.04 -19.50
CA ASP A 412 13.47 -19.51 -19.61
C ASP A 412 12.78 -20.02 -20.88
N LEU A 413 11.66 -19.42 -21.27
CA LEU A 413 10.94 -19.76 -22.50
C LEU A 413 11.72 -19.34 -23.77
N LEU A 414 12.69 -18.46 -23.64
CA LEU A 414 13.54 -17.97 -24.73
C LEU A 414 14.85 -18.75 -24.86
N ARG A 415 15.14 -19.73 -24.00
CA ARG A 415 16.33 -20.58 -24.10
C ARG A 415 16.31 -21.36 -25.40
N GLU A 416 17.49 -21.59 -25.97
CA GLU A 416 17.67 -22.32 -27.22
C GLU A 416 17.28 -23.79 -27.03
N GLY A 417 16.07 -24.13 -27.51
CA GLY A 417 15.64 -25.52 -27.74
C GLY A 417 15.67 -25.86 -29.23
N THR A 418 15.40 -27.08 -29.58
CA THR A 418 15.39 -27.55 -30.99
C THR A 418 14.30 -26.88 -31.84
N SER A 419 13.16 -26.51 -31.25
CA SER A 419 12.06 -25.87 -31.94
C SER A 419 12.20 -24.35 -31.97
N LYS A 420 12.03 -23.73 -33.14
CA LYS A 420 12.00 -22.29 -33.38
C LYS A 420 13.30 -21.55 -32.95
N LYS A 421 14.44 -22.24 -32.95
CA LYS A 421 15.75 -21.74 -32.48
C LYS A 421 16.10 -20.36 -33.07
N ASN A 422 15.96 -20.16 -34.38
CA ASN A 422 16.29 -18.89 -35.03
C ASN A 422 15.40 -17.73 -34.54
N ILE A 423 14.11 -17.97 -34.30
CA ILE A 423 13.18 -16.95 -33.78
C ILE A 423 13.56 -16.57 -32.35
N LYS A 424 13.79 -17.55 -31.49
CA LYS A 424 14.20 -17.30 -30.10
C LYS A 424 15.54 -16.55 -30.02
N ARG A 425 16.49 -16.86 -30.92
CA ARG A 425 17.75 -16.11 -31.02
C ARG A 425 17.54 -14.66 -31.43
N GLN A 426 16.65 -14.39 -32.37
CA GLN A 426 16.29 -13.01 -32.75
C GLN A 426 15.67 -12.25 -31.57
N ILE A 427 14.76 -12.89 -30.81
CA ILE A 427 14.15 -12.30 -29.60
C ILE A 427 15.25 -11.97 -28.59
N ARG A 428 16.16 -12.92 -28.27
CA ARG A 428 17.25 -12.70 -27.32
C ARG A 428 18.14 -11.54 -27.71
N LYS A 429 18.50 -11.43 -29.00
CA LYS A 429 19.29 -10.31 -29.53
C LYS A 429 18.57 -8.97 -29.33
N LEU A 430 17.28 -8.90 -29.63
CA LEU A 430 16.49 -7.68 -29.42
C LEU A 430 16.36 -7.32 -27.93
N LEU A 431 16.31 -8.30 -27.04
CA LEU A 431 16.24 -8.11 -25.60
C LEU A 431 17.64 -7.89 -24.95
N GLU A 432 18.71 -7.89 -25.74
CA GLU A 432 20.10 -7.69 -25.25
C GLU A 432 20.52 -8.74 -24.22
N LEU A 433 20.13 -10.01 -24.45
CA LEU A 433 20.39 -11.15 -23.53
C LEU A 433 21.66 -11.95 -23.94
N GLU A 434 22.44 -11.47 -24.85
CA GLU A 434 23.69 -12.10 -25.32
C GLU A 434 24.93 -11.37 -24.80
#